data_9432237ffa239202f7cc0adee990955b
#
_entry.id   9432237ffa239202f7cc0adee990955b
#
_cell.length_a   1.000
_cell.length_b   1.000
_cell.length_c   1.000
_cell.angle_alpha   90.00
_cell.angle_beta   90.00
_cell.angle_gamma   90.00
#
_symmetry.space_group_name_H-M   'P 1'
#
loop_
_entity.id
_entity.type
_entity.pdbx_description
1 polymer ?
#
loop_
_entity_poly.entity_id
_entity_poly.type
_entity_poly.pdbx_seq_one_letter_code
_entity_poly.pdbx_strand_id
1 'polypeptide(L)'
;MLITMMIPAQVTIVPRFVLFKSMDLYNNLWALILPAWFNVTSIFLLRTFYMGLPDDLMEAAKIDGANHFQIWGRIMMPLTKPAMVTAAVLAFINSWNEYLSAIVFLPTAENYTVSQGIQYWLLMSDEHNLMMTAAASAIVPVVVLFLFTQRYFVESIATTGVKG
;
A
#
# COMPACT_ATOMS: atom_id res chain seq x y z
N MET A 1 9.59 -13.76 5.05
CA MET A 1 9.22 -12.48 4.43
C MET A 1 9.95 -12.25 3.10
N LEU A 2 11.29 -12.27 3.02
CA LEU A 2 12.00 -12.02 1.75
C LEU A 2 11.59 -13.00 0.64
N ILE A 3 11.45 -14.29 0.96
CA ILE A 3 11.00 -15.33 0.01
C ILE A 3 9.63 -14.98 -0.60
N THR A 4 8.71 -14.43 0.20
CA THR A 4 7.37 -14.03 -0.29
C THR A 4 7.45 -12.89 -1.30
N MET A 5 8.42 -11.98 -1.16
CA MET A 5 8.64 -10.88 -2.12
C MET A 5 9.25 -11.34 -3.44
N MET A 6 9.88 -12.52 -3.47
CA MET A 6 10.47 -13.09 -4.69
C MET A 6 9.43 -13.75 -5.60
N ILE A 7 8.22 -14.02 -5.10
CA ILE A 7 7.14 -14.61 -5.89
C ILE A 7 6.46 -13.49 -6.69
N PRO A 8 6.53 -13.51 -8.04
CA PRO A 8 5.82 -12.51 -8.85
C PRO A 8 4.31 -12.60 -8.64
N ALA A 9 3.65 -11.45 -8.50
CA ALA A 9 2.20 -11.40 -8.33
C ALA A 9 1.44 -12.10 -9.47
N GLN A 10 2.00 -12.07 -10.68
CA GLN A 10 1.44 -12.71 -11.87
C GLN A 10 1.28 -14.23 -11.71
N VAL A 11 2.20 -14.89 -11.01
CA VAL A 11 2.13 -16.35 -10.77
C VAL A 11 0.94 -16.70 -9.88
N THR A 12 0.57 -15.83 -8.96
CA THR A 12 -0.51 -16.08 -8.00
C THR A 12 -1.90 -15.73 -8.55
N ILE A 13 -1.99 -15.07 -9.72
CA ILE A 13 -3.26 -14.54 -10.23
C ILE A 13 -4.24 -15.67 -10.60
N VAL A 14 -3.74 -16.74 -11.21
CA VAL A 14 -4.57 -17.89 -11.64
C VAL A 14 -5.13 -18.67 -10.43
N PRO A 15 -4.32 -19.08 -9.45
CA PRO A 15 -4.82 -19.70 -8.23
C PRO A 15 -5.81 -18.80 -7.48
N ARG A 16 -5.52 -17.49 -7.39
CA ARG A 16 -6.44 -16.52 -6.80
C ARG A 16 -7.77 -16.43 -7.54
N PHE A 17 -7.74 -16.47 -8.87
CA PHE A 17 -8.96 -16.44 -9.67
C PHE A 17 -9.87 -17.63 -9.36
N VAL A 18 -9.32 -18.84 -9.32
CA VAL A 18 -10.07 -20.06 -8.98
C VAL A 18 -10.69 -19.96 -7.58
N LEU A 19 -9.87 -19.53 -6.60
CA LEU A 19 -10.32 -19.36 -5.22
C LEU A 19 -11.44 -18.31 -5.10
N PHE A 20 -11.25 -17.12 -5.66
CA PHE A 20 -12.23 -16.03 -5.53
C PHE A 20 -13.51 -16.30 -6.30
N LYS A 21 -13.43 -17.02 -7.42
CA LYS A 21 -14.60 -17.49 -8.14
C LYS A 21 -15.42 -18.49 -7.31
N SER A 22 -14.78 -19.41 -6.58
CA SER A 22 -15.45 -20.35 -5.68
C SER A 22 -16.05 -19.69 -4.43
N MET A 23 -15.58 -18.47 -4.08
CA MET A 23 -16.07 -17.68 -2.94
C MET A 23 -17.08 -16.59 -3.36
N ASP A 24 -17.57 -16.60 -4.60
CA ASP A 24 -18.45 -15.57 -5.17
C ASP A 24 -17.89 -14.13 -5.07
N LEU A 25 -16.56 -14.01 -5.07
CA LEU A 25 -15.88 -12.71 -5.08
C LEU A 25 -15.53 -12.22 -6.49
N TYR A 26 -15.85 -12.99 -7.54
CA TYR A 26 -15.67 -12.56 -8.93
C TYR A 26 -16.64 -11.43 -9.25
N ASN A 27 -16.14 -10.39 -9.95
CA ASN A 27 -16.85 -9.15 -10.21
C ASN A 27 -17.25 -8.37 -8.94
N ASN A 28 -16.44 -8.46 -7.89
CA ASN A 28 -16.67 -7.78 -6.63
C ASN A 28 -15.38 -7.07 -6.20
N LEU A 29 -15.49 -5.84 -5.71
CA LEU A 29 -14.36 -5.03 -5.23
C LEU A 29 -13.56 -5.72 -4.11
N TRP A 30 -14.19 -6.58 -3.34
CA TRP A 30 -13.50 -7.38 -2.31
C TRP A 30 -12.40 -8.27 -2.86
N ALA A 31 -12.48 -8.68 -4.15
CA ALA A 31 -11.39 -9.41 -4.80
C ALA A 31 -10.08 -8.61 -4.88
N LEU A 32 -10.14 -7.28 -4.86
CA LEU A 32 -8.97 -6.40 -4.81
C LEU A 32 -8.64 -5.99 -3.36
N ILE A 33 -9.66 -5.72 -2.54
CA ILE A 33 -9.48 -5.20 -1.18
C ILE A 33 -8.83 -6.24 -0.27
N LEU A 34 -9.29 -7.49 -0.27
CA LEU A 34 -8.80 -8.54 0.63
C LEU A 34 -7.29 -8.81 0.48
N PRO A 35 -6.74 -8.98 -0.74
CA PRO A 35 -5.30 -9.15 -0.90
C PRO A 35 -4.49 -7.90 -0.53
N ALA A 36 -5.04 -6.70 -0.75
CA ALA A 36 -4.37 -5.44 -0.45
C ALA A 36 -4.11 -5.22 1.05
N TRP A 37 -4.91 -5.84 1.94
CA TRP A 37 -4.69 -5.78 3.39
C TRP A 37 -3.35 -6.38 3.83
N PHE A 38 -2.81 -7.32 3.03
CA PHE A 38 -1.55 -8.01 3.34
C PHE A 38 -0.42 -7.51 2.42
N ASN A 39 -0.10 -6.21 2.50
CA ASN A 39 0.98 -5.64 1.73
C ASN A 39 2.35 -6.01 2.34
N VAL A 40 3.05 -6.96 1.73
CA VAL A 40 4.33 -7.49 2.20
C VAL A 40 5.40 -6.40 2.26
N THR A 41 5.40 -5.46 1.30
CA THR A 41 6.34 -4.33 1.26
C THR A 41 6.16 -3.41 2.46
N SER A 42 4.91 -3.06 2.80
CA SER A 42 4.61 -2.25 3.98
C SER A 42 5.01 -2.94 5.28
N ILE A 43 4.74 -4.26 5.39
CA ILE A 43 5.15 -5.05 6.55
C ILE A 43 6.68 -5.09 6.69
N PHE A 44 7.40 -5.28 5.57
CA PHE A 44 8.86 -5.30 5.56
C PHE A 44 9.44 -3.94 5.98
N LEU A 45 8.92 -2.84 5.44
CA LEU A 45 9.34 -1.48 5.77
C LEU A 45 9.14 -1.18 7.24
N LEU A 46 7.97 -1.47 7.79
CA LEU A 46 7.69 -1.26 9.20
C LEU A 46 8.58 -2.12 10.10
N ARG A 47 8.77 -3.40 9.75
CA ARG A 47 9.68 -4.29 10.48
C ARG A 47 11.09 -3.74 10.52
N THR A 48 11.62 -3.30 9.39
CA THR A 48 12.98 -2.73 9.31
C THR A 48 13.10 -1.49 10.18
N PHE A 49 12.07 -0.64 10.18
CA PHE A 49 12.05 0.55 11.03
C PHE A 49 12.00 0.19 12.53
N TYR A 50 11.16 -0.75 12.92
CA TYR A 50 11.10 -1.25 14.31
C TYR A 50 12.43 -1.84 14.79
N MET A 51 13.13 -2.57 13.94
CA MET A 51 14.45 -3.13 14.25
C MET A 51 15.55 -2.07 14.38
N GLY A 52 15.30 -0.85 13.89
CA GLY A 52 16.22 0.29 14.02
C GLY A 52 16.00 1.12 15.27
N LEU A 53 14.95 0.87 16.04
CA LEU A 53 14.70 1.60 17.29
C LEU A 53 15.71 1.16 18.38
N PRO A 54 16.19 2.10 19.23
CA PRO A 54 17.08 1.77 20.35
C PRO A 54 16.39 0.87 21.38
N ASP A 55 17.06 -0.21 21.79
CA ASP A 55 16.56 -1.12 22.82
C ASP A 55 16.43 -0.45 24.18
N ASP A 56 17.30 0.52 24.47
CA ASP A 56 17.32 1.29 25.72
C ASP A 56 15.96 1.94 26.04
N LEU A 57 15.22 2.38 25.03
CA LEU A 57 13.87 2.96 25.23
C LEU A 57 12.88 1.94 25.73
N MET A 58 12.99 0.70 25.27
CA MET A 58 12.11 -0.39 25.67
C MET A 58 12.48 -0.91 27.06
N GLU A 59 13.79 -0.94 27.39
CA GLU A 59 14.28 -1.35 28.69
C GLU A 59 13.92 -0.33 29.77
N ALA A 60 14.10 0.96 29.52
CA ALA A 60 13.68 2.02 30.42
C ALA A 60 12.18 1.95 30.73
N ALA A 61 11.35 1.76 29.72
CA ALA A 61 9.91 1.63 29.91
C ALA A 61 9.51 0.38 30.71
N LYS A 62 10.25 -0.73 30.59
CA LYS A 62 10.03 -1.92 31.43
C LYS A 62 10.39 -1.67 32.87
N ILE A 63 11.49 -0.94 33.15
CA ILE A 63 11.89 -0.53 34.51
C ILE A 63 10.81 0.34 35.15
N ASP A 64 10.16 1.23 34.34
CA ASP A 64 9.02 2.05 34.77
C ASP A 64 7.71 1.25 34.93
N GLY A 65 7.76 -0.08 34.79
CA GLY A 65 6.61 -0.97 35.00
C GLY A 65 5.62 -1.01 33.82
N ALA A 66 5.98 -0.51 32.64
CA ALA A 66 5.11 -0.57 31.47
C ALA A 66 5.01 -2.01 30.93
N ASN A 67 3.80 -2.47 30.64
CA ASN A 67 3.58 -3.73 29.97
C ASN A 67 3.83 -3.63 28.44
N HIS A 68 3.92 -4.76 27.73
CA HIS A 68 4.23 -4.80 26.31
C HIS A 68 3.25 -3.98 25.44
N PHE A 69 1.96 -3.97 25.76
CA PHE A 69 0.96 -3.19 25.01
C PHE A 69 1.13 -1.68 25.24
N GLN A 70 1.52 -1.28 26.46
CA GLN A 70 1.82 0.12 26.78
C GLN A 70 3.08 0.59 26.07
N ILE A 71 4.14 -0.21 26.04
CA ILE A 71 5.36 0.08 25.29
C ILE A 71 5.03 0.22 23.80
N TRP A 72 4.31 -0.73 23.23
CA TRP A 72 3.92 -0.68 21.82
C TRP A 72 3.07 0.55 21.49
N GLY A 73 2.01 0.80 22.27
CA GLY A 73 1.05 1.87 21.93
C GLY A 73 1.52 3.28 22.28
N ARG A 74 2.30 3.44 23.39
CA ARG A 74 2.69 4.77 23.89
C ARG A 74 4.10 5.20 23.45
N ILE A 75 4.96 4.24 23.11
CA ILE A 75 6.36 4.53 22.74
C ILE A 75 6.62 4.16 21.29
N MET A 76 6.41 2.91 20.92
CA MET A 76 6.77 2.43 19.58
C MET A 76 5.89 3.04 18.49
N MET A 77 4.56 3.04 18.64
CA MET A 77 3.64 3.57 17.64
C MET A 77 3.88 5.05 17.30
N PRO A 78 4.04 5.98 18.27
CA PRO A 78 4.37 7.35 17.98
C PRO A 78 5.71 7.53 17.26
N LEU A 79 6.74 6.79 17.67
CA LEU A 79 8.06 6.84 17.05
C LEU A 79 8.08 6.31 15.62
N THR A 80 7.21 5.33 15.31
CA THR A 80 7.10 4.73 13.97
C THR A 80 6.12 5.46 13.05
N LYS A 81 5.46 6.52 13.53
CA LYS A 81 4.48 7.28 12.74
C LYS A 81 4.99 7.71 11.35
N PRO A 82 6.23 8.23 11.17
CA PRO A 82 6.74 8.57 9.85
C PRO A 82 6.80 7.36 8.91
N ALA A 83 7.29 6.22 9.40
CA ALA A 83 7.36 4.97 8.64
C ALA A 83 5.96 4.42 8.30
N MET A 84 5.00 4.54 9.21
CA MET A 84 3.61 4.14 8.97
C MET A 84 2.96 5.00 7.88
N VAL A 85 3.17 6.32 7.90
CA VAL A 85 2.67 7.21 6.85
C VAL A 85 3.31 6.87 5.51
N THR A 86 4.62 6.65 5.48
CA THR A 86 5.34 6.22 4.25
C THR A 86 4.79 4.90 3.71
N ALA A 87 4.58 3.89 4.58
CA ALA A 87 3.99 2.62 4.19
C ALA A 87 2.56 2.78 3.64
N ALA A 88 1.75 3.62 4.26
CA ALA A 88 0.38 3.90 3.82
C ALA A 88 0.36 4.58 2.44
N VAL A 89 1.24 5.55 2.20
CA VAL A 89 1.35 6.22 0.89
C VAL A 89 1.79 5.25 -0.20
N LEU A 90 2.80 4.42 0.06
CA LEU A 90 3.25 3.41 -0.89
C LEU A 90 2.15 2.37 -1.18
N ALA A 91 1.43 1.93 -0.16
CA ALA A 91 0.28 1.02 -0.33
C ALA A 91 -0.84 1.66 -1.15
N PHE A 92 -1.14 2.94 -0.90
CA PHE A 92 -2.13 3.70 -1.69
C PHE A 92 -1.70 3.78 -3.17
N ILE A 93 -0.46 4.19 -3.45
CA ILE A 93 0.04 4.32 -4.83
C ILE A 93 -0.03 2.98 -5.55
N ASN A 94 0.37 1.89 -4.90
CA ASN A 94 0.29 0.54 -5.48
C ASN A 94 -1.16 0.14 -5.77
N SER A 95 -2.09 0.35 -4.83
CA SER A 95 -3.49 0.02 -5.03
C SER A 95 -4.17 0.93 -6.06
N TRP A 96 -3.80 2.21 -6.11
CA TRP A 96 -4.32 3.17 -7.09
C TRP A 96 -3.94 2.82 -8.52
N ASN A 97 -2.72 2.31 -8.72
CA ASN A 97 -2.20 1.92 -10.02
C ASN A 97 -2.45 0.44 -10.36
N GLU A 98 -3.13 -0.32 -9.47
CA GLU A 98 -3.38 -1.75 -9.70
C GLU A 98 -4.34 -1.94 -10.87
N TYR A 99 -3.80 -2.44 -11.97
CA TYR A 99 -4.52 -2.66 -13.22
C TYR A 99 -4.74 -4.15 -13.51
N LEU A 100 -3.71 -4.98 -13.30
CA LEU A 100 -3.74 -6.37 -13.70
C LEU A 100 -4.79 -7.18 -12.92
N SER A 101 -4.86 -7.01 -11.61
CA SER A 101 -5.92 -7.66 -10.83
C SER A 101 -7.29 -7.08 -11.16
N ALA A 102 -7.38 -5.76 -11.43
CA ALA A 102 -8.64 -5.12 -11.78
C ALA A 102 -9.26 -5.73 -13.04
N ILE A 103 -8.48 -5.88 -14.11
CA ILE A 103 -9.02 -6.44 -15.38
C ILE A 103 -9.38 -7.93 -15.27
N VAL A 104 -8.71 -8.69 -14.40
CA VAL A 104 -8.99 -10.12 -14.20
C VAL A 104 -10.22 -10.35 -13.33
N PHE A 105 -10.40 -9.55 -12.28
CA PHE A 105 -11.44 -9.78 -11.27
C PHE A 105 -12.69 -8.91 -11.45
N LEU A 106 -12.61 -7.78 -12.16
CA LEU A 106 -13.71 -6.83 -12.36
C LEU A 106 -14.05 -6.67 -13.85
N PRO A 107 -14.78 -7.60 -14.47
CA PRO A 107 -15.06 -7.56 -15.91
C PRO A 107 -16.15 -6.56 -16.32
N THR A 108 -16.98 -6.05 -15.39
CA THR A 108 -18.09 -5.14 -15.72
C THR A 108 -17.72 -3.69 -15.45
N ALA A 109 -18.15 -2.80 -16.36
CA ALA A 109 -17.82 -1.37 -16.31
C ALA A 109 -18.27 -0.68 -15.01
N GLU A 110 -19.32 -1.18 -14.35
CA GLU A 110 -19.85 -0.67 -13.10
C GLU A 110 -18.84 -0.76 -11.94
N ASN A 111 -17.93 -1.75 -12.01
CA ASN A 111 -16.94 -2.03 -10.97
C ASN A 111 -15.52 -1.61 -11.36
N TYR A 112 -15.32 -0.94 -12.49
CA TYR A 112 -14.00 -0.56 -12.95
C TYR A 112 -13.28 0.35 -11.97
N THR A 113 -12.01 0.06 -11.74
CA THR A 113 -11.10 1.00 -11.07
C THR A 113 -10.75 2.16 -12.01
N VAL A 114 -10.23 3.26 -11.46
CA VAL A 114 -9.82 4.42 -12.27
C VAL A 114 -8.78 4.03 -13.32
N SER A 115 -7.77 3.25 -12.95
CA SER A 115 -6.74 2.76 -13.86
C SER A 115 -7.32 1.88 -14.97
N GLN A 116 -8.27 1.02 -14.66
CA GLN A 116 -8.96 0.17 -15.64
C GLN A 116 -9.87 0.99 -16.56
N GLY A 117 -10.62 1.94 -16.01
CA GLY A 117 -11.49 2.82 -16.78
C GLY A 117 -10.73 3.67 -17.82
N ILE A 118 -9.59 4.25 -17.42
CA ILE A 118 -8.73 5.01 -18.32
C ILE A 118 -8.24 4.13 -19.47
N GLN A 119 -7.78 2.92 -19.20
CA GLN A 119 -7.32 1.97 -20.23
C GLN A 119 -8.46 1.53 -21.14
N TYR A 120 -9.64 1.29 -20.60
CA TYR A 120 -10.82 0.94 -21.41
C TYR A 120 -11.16 2.04 -22.40
N TRP A 121 -11.22 3.31 -21.95
CA TRP A 121 -11.46 4.46 -22.80
C TRP A 121 -10.36 4.67 -23.85
N LEU A 122 -9.11 4.41 -23.49
CA LEU A 122 -7.95 4.48 -24.40
C LEU A 122 -8.07 3.52 -25.58
N LEU A 123 -8.68 2.37 -25.37
CA LEU A 123 -8.86 1.34 -26.40
C LEU A 123 -10.14 1.54 -27.23
N MET A 124 -11.15 2.20 -26.68
CA MET A 124 -12.49 2.28 -27.30
C MET A 124 -12.82 3.65 -27.90
N SER A 125 -12.05 4.68 -27.60
CA SER A 125 -12.34 6.05 -28.02
C SER A 125 -11.21 6.64 -28.85
N ASP A 126 -11.55 7.26 -29.99
CA ASP A 126 -10.62 8.07 -30.77
C ASP A 126 -10.45 9.49 -30.19
N GLU A 127 -11.13 9.80 -29.09
CA GLU A 127 -11.09 11.13 -28.45
C GLU A 127 -9.88 11.28 -27.51
N HIS A 128 -8.70 11.44 -28.05
CA HIS A 128 -7.44 11.60 -27.34
C HIS A 128 -7.46 12.71 -26.29
N ASN A 129 -8.23 13.78 -26.51
CA ASN A 129 -8.32 14.90 -25.57
C ASN A 129 -9.02 14.51 -24.26
N LEU A 130 -10.13 13.76 -24.32
CA LEU A 130 -10.84 13.28 -23.14
C LEU A 130 -9.98 12.29 -22.35
N MET A 131 -9.28 11.42 -23.06
CA MET A 131 -8.36 10.46 -22.47
C MET A 131 -7.23 11.15 -21.72
N MET A 132 -6.58 12.16 -22.31
CA MET A 132 -5.52 12.92 -21.63
C MET A 132 -6.06 13.66 -20.39
N THR A 133 -7.29 14.17 -20.49
CA THR A 133 -7.96 14.82 -19.34
C THR A 133 -8.25 13.82 -18.22
N ALA A 134 -8.75 12.62 -18.56
CA ALA A 134 -8.98 11.56 -17.57
C ALA A 134 -7.67 11.09 -16.91
N ALA A 135 -6.63 10.87 -17.70
CA ALA A 135 -5.31 10.51 -17.19
C ALA A 135 -4.71 11.61 -16.27
N ALA A 136 -4.83 12.88 -16.67
CA ALA A 136 -4.39 14.00 -15.85
C ALA A 136 -5.19 14.09 -14.52
N SER A 137 -6.50 13.87 -14.56
CA SER A 137 -7.34 13.87 -13.36
C SER A 137 -6.99 12.73 -12.38
N ALA A 138 -6.56 11.58 -12.90
CA ALA A 138 -6.14 10.44 -12.08
C ALA A 138 -4.84 10.68 -11.31
N ILE A 139 -4.01 11.65 -11.72
CA ILE A 139 -2.80 12.02 -10.99
C ILE A 139 -3.14 12.87 -9.76
N VAL A 140 -4.23 13.62 -9.79
CA VAL A 140 -4.60 14.59 -8.72
C VAL A 140 -4.64 13.95 -7.33
N PRO A 141 -5.30 12.81 -7.07
CA PRO A 141 -5.33 12.20 -5.74
C PRO A 141 -3.93 11.81 -5.23
N VAL A 142 -3.05 11.36 -6.11
CA VAL A 142 -1.67 10.98 -5.75
C VAL A 142 -0.86 12.21 -5.37
N VAL A 143 -0.96 13.31 -6.14
CA VAL A 143 -0.29 14.57 -5.85
C VAL A 143 -0.81 15.17 -4.54
N VAL A 144 -2.13 15.19 -4.35
CA VAL A 144 -2.74 15.68 -3.11
C VAL A 144 -2.24 14.90 -1.90
N LEU A 145 -2.25 13.57 -1.98
CA LEU A 145 -1.73 12.72 -0.91
C LEU A 145 -0.24 13.02 -0.62
N PHE A 146 0.57 13.15 -1.66
CA PHE A 146 2.00 13.47 -1.52
C PHE A 146 2.21 14.82 -0.83
N LEU A 147 1.48 15.88 -1.22
CA LEU A 147 1.61 17.21 -0.63
C LEU A 147 1.32 17.20 0.89
N PHE A 148 0.36 16.39 1.35
CA PHE A 148 0.08 16.25 2.77
C PHE A 148 1.09 15.40 3.53
N THR A 149 1.75 14.46 2.86
CA THR A 149 2.59 13.45 3.51
C THR A 149 4.09 13.68 3.32
N GLN A 150 4.53 14.60 2.43
CA GLN A 150 5.94 14.85 2.08
C GLN A 150 6.86 15.05 3.30
N ARG A 151 6.37 15.72 4.36
CA ARG A 151 7.15 15.95 5.59
C ARG A 151 7.60 14.64 6.27
N TYR A 152 6.76 13.60 6.23
CA TYR A 152 7.07 12.31 6.86
C TYR A 152 8.12 11.51 6.08
N PHE A 153 8.22 11.72 4.77
CA PHE A 153 9.30 11.12 3.96
C PHE A 153 10.66 11.68 4.35
N VAL A 154 10.77 13.00 4.55
CA VAL A 154 12.02 13.64 4.96
C VAL A 154 12.43 13.13 6.36
N GLU A 155 11.52 13.05 7.31
CA GLU A 155 11.79 12.55 8.65
C GLU A 155 12.23 11.07 8.66
N SER A 156 11.63 10.22 7.81
CA SER A 156 11.98 8.80 7.74
C SER A 156 13.40 8.57 7.19
N ILE A 157 13.86 9.41 6.24
CA ILE A 157 15.21 9.33 5.67
C ILE A 157 16.24 9.84 6.70
N ALA A 158 15.92 10.91 7.41
CA ALA A 158 16.82 11.51 8.40
C ALA A 158 17.13 10.54 9.56
N THR A 159 16.13 9.78 10.01
CA THR A 159 16.32 8.78 11.09
C THR A 159 17.14 7.56 10.67
N THR A 160 17.15 7.22 9.37
CA THR A 160 17.94 6.09 8.84
C THR A 160 19.39 6.52 8.53
N GLY A 161 19.64 7.81 8.30
CA GLY A 161 20.95 8.36 7.89
C GLY A 161 21.92 8.68 9.03
N VAL A 162 21.50 8.63 10.29
CA VAL A 162 22.34 9.01 11.47
C VAL A 162 23.10 7.82 12.05
N LYS A 163 23.24 6.70 11.34
CA LYS A 163 24.20 5.64 11.68
C LYS A 163 25.51 5.86 10.92
N GLY A 164 26.24 6.88 11.30
CA GLY A 164 27.62 7.14 10.95
C GLY A 164 28.40 7.50 12.20
#